data_e62388921631a788a3944fa35eab4a73
#
_entry.id   e62388921631a788a3944fa35eab4a73
#
_cell.length_a   1.000
_cell.length_b   1.000
_cell.length_c   1.000
_cell.angle_alpha   90.00
_cell.angle_beta   90.00
_cell.angle_gamma   90.00
#
_symmetry.space_group_name_H-M   'P 1'
#
loop_
_entity.id
_entity.type
_entity.pdbx_description
1 polymer ?
#
loop_
_entity_poly.entity_id
_entity_poly.type
_entity_poly.pdbx_seq_one_letter_code
_entity_poly.pdbx_strand_id
1 'polypeptide(L)'
;MLPTMMTYIEEEPTALETILREHRHSLAAIEAFARERPVQRLLLLATGSSFNAALCARDLFERRYGLRVEIKEPYNFVHYETVDPHTDLVIAVSQSGKSASTLAAMEKVQAAGLPVFALTSDPQSPIGKVSDYVLDINTGIEQVGFVTRGFSATVLNLLLIALTLARAQKQIADEEAQATLHQLSQLAAVIPQAIAQTEAFFDRHQATLQSGTRFVAIGYGALTGVAKEFETKFTETVRVPSSGFELEAYMHGPYLEANAQHVMFFIEDAPDRRLRALRDYMASAVNQTFLVTLSEAQDPQTLALNFPLEHDLASLLLIVPMQVLAWRTACAKGIDLSVRIFDDFDRVLKSKI
;
A
#
# COMPACT_ATOMS: atom_id res chain seq x y z
N MET A 1 -3.04 -28.04 -0.42
CA MET A 1 -4.19 -27.11 -0.37
C MET A 1 -3.80 -25.93 -1.26
N LEU A 2 -4.72 -25.35 -2.04
CA LEU A 2 -4.41 -24.16 -2.81
C LEU A 2 -4.18 -22.97 -1.87
N PRO A 3 -3.25 -22.05 -2.18
CA PRO A 3 -3.02 -20.88 -1.34
C PRO A 3 -4.28 -19.99 -1.32
N THR A 4 -4.51 -19.35 -0.17
CA THR A 4 -5.59 -18.38 0.03
C THR A 4 -5.00 -16.99 0.24
N MET A 5 -5.84 -15.97 0.30
CA MET A 5 -5.41 -14.62 0.68
C MET A 5 -4.69 -14.65 2.05
N MET A 6 -5.23 -15.39 3.03
CA MET A 6 -4.61 -15.50 4.36
C MET A 6 -3.23 -16.16 4.30
N THR A 7 -3.03 -17.17 3.44
CA THR A 7 -1.72 -17.79 3.22
C THR A 7 -0.66 -16.73 2.88
N TYR A 8 -0.99 -15.82 1.97
CA TYR A 8 -0.07 -14.74 1.57
C TYR A 8 0.13 -13.68 2.65
N ILE A 9 -0.89 -13.40 3.46
CA ILE A 9 -0.74 -12.50 4.63
C ILE A 9 0.22 -13.13 5.66
N GLU A 10 0.09 -14.42 5.93
CA GLU A 10 0.97 -15.17 6.85
C GLU A 10 2.41 -15.28 6.32
N GLU A 11 2.62 -15.22 5.02
CA GLU A 11 3.94 -15.22 4.38
C GLU A 11 4.63 -13.84 4.38
N GLU A 12 3.94 -12.75 4.70
CA GLU A 12 4.50 -11.40 4.68
C GLU A 12 5.80 -11.26 5.48
N PRO A 13 5.91 -11.75 6.74
CA PRO A 13 7.14 -11.62 7.52
C PRO A 13 8.37 -12.15 6.77
N THR A 14 8.26 -13.37 6.27
CA THR A 14 9.37 -14.05 5.56
C THR A 14 9.71 -13.35 4.25
N ALA A 15 8.70 -12.85 3.53
CA ALA A 15 8.90 -12.10 2.29
C ALA A 15 9.62 -10.77 2.56
N LEU A 16 9.17 -10.02 3.56
CA LEU A 16 9.79 -8.73 3.91
C LEU A 16 11.23 -8.91 4.42
N GLU A 17 11.50 -9.93 5.24
CA GLU A 17 12.86 -10.27 5.66
C GLU A 17 13.78 -10.62 4.47
N THR A 18 13.25 -11.33 3.49
CA THR A 18 14.00 -11.67 2.27
C THR A 18 14.31 -10.41 1.47
N ILE A 19 13.35 -9.51 1.27
CA ILE A 19 13.56 -8.23 0.59
C ILE A 19 14.61 -7.39 1.33
N LEU A 20 14.51 -7.30 2.66
CA LEU A 20 15.50 -6.57 3.48
C LEU A 20 16.91 -7.15 3.35
N ARG A 21 17.06 -8.47 3.28
CA ARG A 21 18.36 -9.12 3.11
C ARG A 21 18.96 -8.86 1.73
N GLU A 22 18.13 -8.92 0.68
CA GLU A 22 18.58 -8.84 -0.71
C GLU A 22 18.59 -7.39 -1.27
N HIS A 23 18.08 -6.38 -0.55
CA HIS A 23 17.81 -5.03 -1.07
C HIS A 23 19.00 -4.38 -1.75
N ARG A 24 20.24 -4.57 -1.25
CA ARG A 24 21.44 -3.99 -1.87
C ARG A 24 21.68 -4.52 -3.27
N HIS A 25 21.43 -5.80 -3.48
CA HIS A 25 21.56 -6.43 -4.79
C HIS A 25 20.42 -5.98 -5.72
N SER A 26 19.19 -6.06 -5.24
CA SER A 26 17.98 -5.73 -6.03
C SER A 26 17.91 -4.27 -6.43
N LEU A 27 18.47 -3.36 -5.61
CA LEU A 27 18.46 -1.92 -5.87
C LEU A 27 19.81 -1.37 -6.39
N ALA A 28 20.76 -2.24 -6.76
CA ALA A 28 22.07 -1.81 -7.24
C ALA A 28 22.00 -0.88 -8.46
N ALA A 29 21.06 -1.12 -9.38
CA ALA A 29 20.88 -0.29 -10.58
C ALA A 29 20.44 1.14 -10.23
N ILE A 30 19.50 1.29 -9.29
CA ILE A 30 19.01 2.61 -8.87
C ILE A 30 20.05 3.35 -8.00
N GLU A 31 20.82 2.60 -7.20
CA GLU A 31 21.94 3.17 -6.45
C GLU A 31 23.03 3.72 -7.39
N ALA A 32 23.41 2.95 -8.42
CA ALA A 32 24.37 3.40 -9.43
C ALA A 32 23.87 4.64 -10.16
N PHE A 33 22.62 4.63 -10.61
CA PHE A 33 21.99 5.78 -11.27
C PHE A 33 22.03 7.04 -10.43
N ALA A 34 21.68 6.95 -9.13
CA ALA A 34 21.66 8.09 -8.22
C ALA A 34 23.06 8.62 -7.82
N ARG A 35 24.09 7.80 -7.95
CA ARG A 35 25.50 8.25 -7.75
C ARG A 35 26.02 9.07 -8.92
N GLU A 36 25.53 8.81 -10.12
CA GLU A 36 25.96 9.50 -11.34
C GLU A 36 25.16 10.78 -11.60
N ARG A 37 23.93 10.84 -11.12
CA ARG A 37 22.96 11.90 -11.41
C ARG A 37 22.22 12.33 -10.16
N PRO A 38 22.06 13.64 -9.91
CA PRO A 38 21.21 14.09 -8.83
C PRO A 38 19.76 13.74 -9.11
N VAL A 39 19.07 13.13 -8.14
CA VAL A 39 17.65 12.81 -8.19
C VAL A 39 16.94 13.64 -7.14
N GLN A 40 16.07 14.54 -7.58
CA GLN A 40 15.25 15.39 -6.70
C GLN A 40 13.76 15.23 -6.99
N ARG A 41 13.39 14.87 -8.23
CA ARG A 41 12.02 14.75 -8.70
C ARG A 41 11.77 13.36 -9.27
N LEU A 42 10.88 12.63 -8.65
CA LEU A 42 10.47 11.30 -9.04
C LEU A 42 9.06 11.32 -9.62
N LEU A 43 8.86 10.54 -10.66
CA LEU A 43 7.54 10.19 -11.16
C LEU A 43 7.30 8.70 -10.89
N LEU A 44 6.27 8.39 -10.12
CA LEU A 44 5.76 7.04 -9.92
C LEU A 44 4.52 6.83 -10.79
N LEU A 45 4.58 5.88 -11.71
CA LEU A 45 3.45 5.46 -12.56
C LEU A 45 2.85 4.20 -11.97
N ALA A 46 1.66 4.29 -11.41
CA ALA A 46 1.03 3.18 -10.70
C ALA A 46 -0.50 3.27 -10.76
N THR A 47 -1.18 2.12 -10.65
CA THR A 47 -2.64 2.05 -10.56
C THR A 47 -3.07 0.99 -9.54
N GLY A 48 -4.28 1.14 -8.98
CA GLY A 48 -4.84 0.22 -7.98
C GLY A 48 -3.96 0.08 -6.73
N SER A 49 -3.73 -1.14 -6.27
CA SER A 49 -2.89 -1.40 -5.09
C SER A 49 -1.46 -0.87 -5.22
N SER A 50 -0.90 -0.83 -6.44
CA SER A 50 0.42 -0.20 -6.65
C SER A 50 0.39 1.31 -6.43
N PHE A 51 -0.69 2.00 -6.79
CA PHE A 51 -0.89 3.42 -6.50
C PHE A 51 -1.03 3.66 -4.99
N ASN A 52 -1.81 2.81 -4.31
CA ASN A 52 -1.97 2.87 -2.86
C ASN A 52 -0.64 2.63 -2.12
N ALA A 53 0.20 1.71 -2.61
CA ALA A 53 1.54 1.47 -2.07
C ALA A 53 2.46 2.70 -2.25
N ALA A 54 2.36 3.39 -3.39
CA ALA A 54 3.10 4.63 -3.61
C ALA A 54 2.65 5.74 -2.64
N LEU A 55 1.36 5.85 -2.34
CA LEU A 55 0.85 6.77 -1.31
C LEU A 55 1.41 6.44 0.07
N CYS A 56 1.51 5.15 0.44
CA CYS A 56 2.10 4.72 1.71
C CYS A 56 3.58 5.12 1.86
N ALA A 57 4.34 5.13 0.77
CA ALA A 57 5.77 5.42 0.80
C ALA A 57 6.10 6.92 0.62
N ARG A 58 5.14 7.74 0.14
CA ARG A 58 5.39 9.14 -0.24
C ARG A 58 6.02 9.97 0.86
N ASP A 59 5.56 9.84 2.10
CA ASP A 59 6.04 10.66 3.21
C ASP A 59 7.53 10.43 3.52
N LEU A 60 8.03 9.20 3.35
CA LEU A 60 9.46 8.92 3.50
C LEU A 60 10.29 9.64 2.44
N PHE A 61 9.84 9.61 1.18
CA PHE A 61 10.50 10.36 0.11
C PHE A 61 10.52 11.86 0.38
N GLU A 62 9.34 12.46 0.66
CA GLU A 62 9.18 13.90 0.68
C GLU A 62 9.58 14.53 2.02
N ARG A 63 9.07 14.02 3.13
CA ARG A 63 9.26 14.63 4.44
C ARG A 63 10.60 14.30 5.06
N ARG A 64 11.06 13.04 4.91
CA ARG A 64 12.33 12.62 5.51
C ARG A 64 13.52 12.95 4.61
N TYR A 65 13.41 12.67 3.30
CA TYR A 65 14.55 12.78 2.39
C TYR A 65 14.46 13.95 1.40
N GLY A 66 13.41 14.78 1.45
CA GLY A 66 13.28 15.99 0.63
C GLY A 66 13.14 15.73 -0.87
N LEU A 67 12.82 14.52 -1.27
CA LEU A 67 12.61 14.12 -2.66
C LEU A 67 11.16 14.40 -3.06
N ARG A 68 10.95 15.13 -4.13
CA ARG A 68 9.60 15.39 -4.65
C ARG A 68 9.08 14.18 -5.41
N VAL A 69 7.88 13.73 -5.07
CA VAL A 69 7.26 12.55 -5.71
C VAL A 69 5.92 12.93 -6.32
N GLU A 70 5.80 12.79 -7.63
CA GLU A 70 4.52 12.77 -8.31
C GLU A 70 4.06 11.32 -8.48
N ILE A 71 2.81 11.02 -8.08
CA ILE A 71 2.20 9.71 -8.29
C ILE A 71 1.08 9.90 -9.29
N LYS A 72 1.14 9.21 -10.44
CA LYS A 72 0.18 9.39 -11.54
C LYS A 72 -0.44 8.08 -11.97
N GLU A 73 -1.75 8.13 -12.20
CA GLU A 73 -2.50 7.06 -12.84
C GLU A 73 -2.09 6.94 -14.31
N PRO A 74 -1.61 5.78 -14.78
CA PRO A 74 -1.04 5.62 -16.11
C PRO A 74 -1.99 6.01 -17.25
N TYR A 75 -3.30 5.70 -17.14
CA TYR A 75 -4.25 6.06 -18.19
C TYR A 75 -4.40 7.57 -18.35
N ASN A 76 -4.58 8.29 -17.24
CA ASN A 76 -4.67 9.76 -17.26
C ASN A 76 -3.37 10.38 -17.76
N PHE A 77 -2.24 9.86 -17.30
CA PHE A 77 -0.93 10.33 -17.73
C PHE A 77 -0.72 10.19 -19.25
N VAL A 78 -1.11 9.04 -19.83
CA VAL A 78 -0.98 8.83 -21.28
C VAL A 78 -1.80 9.81 -22.08
N HIS A 79 -3.07 10.01 -21.70
CA HIS A 79 -4.05 10.69 -22.56
C HIS A 79 -4.22 12.18 -22.26
N TYR A 80 -3.94 12.63 -21.05
CA TYR A 80 -4.32 13.97 -20.60
C TYR A 80 -3.20 14.77 -19.95
N GLU A 81 -2.03 14.17 -19.70
CA GLU A 81 -0.95 14.83 -19.01
C GLU A 81 0.32 14.87 -19.86
N THR A 82 1.28 15.67 -19.47
CA THR A 82 2.60 15.80 -20.13
C THR A 82 3.70 15.26 -19.25
N VAL A 83 4.80 14.84 -19.86
CA VAL A 83 6.03 14.51 -19.13
C VAL A 83 6.67 15.83 -18.67
N ASP A 84 6.88 15.98 -17.36
CA ASP A 84 7.62 17.12 -16.83
C ASP A 84 9.11 17.00 -17.25
N PRO A 85 9.67 17.99 -17.98
CA PRO A 85 11.07 17.95 -18.41
C PRO A 85 12.07 18.01 -17.23
N HIS A 86 11.61 18.33 -16.03
CA HIS A 86 12.41 18.36 -14.81
C HIS A 86 12.32 17.06 -13.99
N THR A 87 11.68 16.01 -14.51
CA THR A 87 11.67 14.69 -13.87
C THR A 87 13.06 14.06 -13.99
N ASP A 88 13.64 13.67 -12.87
CA ASP A 88 14.99 13.06 -12.82
C ASP A 88 14.92 11.54 -12.90
N LEU A 89 13.88 10.93 -12.33
CA LEU A 89 13.72 9.47 -12.21
C LEU A 89 12.27 9.07 -12.41
N VAL A 90 12.03 8.04 -13.21
CA VAL A 90 10.70 7.45 -13.42
C VAL A 90 10.70 5.99 -12.99
N ILE A 91 9.74 5.63 -12.14
CA ILE A 91 9.52 4.26 -11.71
C ILE A 91 8.09 3.85 -12.06
N ALA A 92 7.96 2.85 -12.93
CA ALA A 92 6.68 2.22 -13.25
C ALA A 92 6.46 1.03 -12.32
N VAL A 93 5.41 1.09 -11.52
CA VAL A 93 5.09 0.08 -10.51
C VAL A 93 3.95 -0.80 -11.01
N SER A 94 4.23 -2.07 -11.27
CA SER A 94 3.22 -3.04 -11.68
C SER A 94 3.59 -4.42 -11.17
N GLN A 95 2.95 -4.86 -10.11
CA GLN A 95 3.25 -6.11 -9.42
C GLN A 95 3.23 -7.32 -10.38
N SER A 96 2.22 -7.46 -11.22
CA SER A 96 2.14 -8.53 -12.22
C SER A 96 2.95 -8.25 -13.49
N GLY A 97 3.38 -7.01 -13.69
CA GLY A 97 4.07 -6.57 -14.90
C GLY A 97 3.25 -6.65 -16.21
N LYS A 98 1.91 -6.76 -16.10
CA LYS A 98 1.01 -6.99 -17.26
C LYS A 98 0.03 -5.85 -17.50
N SER A 99 0.08 -4.74 -16.76
CA SER A 99 -0.82 -3.60 -16.94
C SER A 99 -0.59 -2.91 -18.28
N ALA A 100 -1.59 -2.93 -19.16
CA ALA A 100 -1.53 -2.30 -20.49
C ALA A 100 -1.33 -0.78 -20.40
N SER A 101 -2.03 -0.12 -19.48
CA SER A 101 -1.90 1.33 -19.29
C SER A 101 -0.54 1.73 -18.74
N THR A 102 0.05 0.94 -17.85
CA THR A 102 1.40 1.19 -17.34
C THR A 102 2.44 1.03 -18.45
N LEU A 103 2.31 0.03 -19.30
CA LEU A 103 3.18 -0.14 -20.47
C LEU A 103 3.13 1.09 -21.39
N ALA A 104 1.92 1.53 -21.76
CA ALA A 104 1.75 2.72 -22.62
C ALA A 104 2.33 3.99 -21.98
N ALA A 105 2.23 4.12 -20.64
CA ALA A 105 2.83 5.23 -19.92
C ALA A 105 4.37 5.19 -19.93
N MET A 106 4.96 4.00 -19.84
CA MET A 106 6.42 3.82 -19.97
C MET A 106 6.90 4.21 -21.36
N GLU A 107 6.22 3.76 -22.42
CA GLU A 107 6.55 4.12 -23.81
C GLU A 107 6.51 5.64 -24.03
N LYS A 108 5.50 6.32 -23.45
CA LYS A 108 5.41 7.80 -23.50
C LYS A 108 6.60 8.48 -22.83
N VAL A 109 7.04 7.99 -21.66
CA VAL A 109 8.20 8.53 -20.93
C VAL A 109 9.50 8.30 -21.72
N GLN A 110 9.69 7.09 -22.25
CA GLN A 110 10.86 6.74 -23.04
C GLN A 110 10.94 7.55 -24.35
N ALA A 111 9.78 7.81 -25.00
CA ALA A 111 9.70 8.69 -26.15
C ALA A 111 10.11 10.15 -25.83
N ALA A 112 9.99 10.58 -24.58
CA ALA A 112 10.47 11.86 -24.08
C ALA A 112 11.97 11.84 -23.69
N GLY A 113 12.66 10.71 -23.85
CA GLY A 113 14.09 10.55 -23.59
C GLY A 113 14.45 10.29 -22.13
N LEU A 114 13.49 9.95 -21.27
CA LEU A 114 13.73 9.60 -19.87
C LEU A 114 13.79 8.08 -19.69
N PRO A 115 14.78 7.55 -18.95
CA PRO A 115 14.85 6.13 -18.63
C PRO A 115 13.78 5.74 -17.61
N VAL A 116 13.23 4.52 -17.76
CA VAL A 116 12.20 3.99 -16.88
C VAL A 116 12.70 2.77 -16.14
N PHE A 117 12.57 2.81 -14.82
CA PHE A 117 12.73 1.66 -13.94
C PHE A 117 11.39 0.96 -13.78
N ALA A 118 11.34 -0.35 -13.98
CA ALA A 118 10.16 -1.16 -13.68
C ALA A 118 10.30 -1.83 -12.31
N LEU A 119 9.36 -1.59 -11.41
CA LEU A 119 9.24 -2.33 -10.15
C LEU A 119 8.14 -3.39 -10.32
N THR A 120 8.52 -4.67 -10.38
CA THR A 120 7.62 -5.78 -10.71
C THR A 120 8.01 -7.08 -9.99
N SER A 121 7.06 -7.99 -9.77
CA SER A 121 7.34 -9.35 -9.24
C SER A 121 7.67 -10.37 -10.33
N ASP A 122 7.61 -9.95 -11.59
CA ASP A 122 7.99 -10.78 -12.74
C ASP A 122 8.90 -9.99 -13.68
N PRO A 123 10.25 -10.11 -13.52
CA PRO A 123 11.20 -9.46 -14.40
C PRO A 123 11.06 -9.86 -15.87
N GLN A 124 10.45 -11.00 -16.17
CA GLN A 124 10.22 -11.48 -17.55
C GLN A 124 8.86 -11.03 -18.12
N SER A 125 8.10 -10.27 -17.35
CA SER A 125 6.81 -9.70 -17.80
C SER A 125 6.98 -8.73 -18.97
N PRO A 126 5.89 -8.36 -19.67
CA PRO A 126 5.92 -7.35 -20.71
C PRO A 126 6.57 -6.03 -20.26
N ILE A 127 6.24 -5.54 -19.05
CA ILE A 127 6.82 -4.30 -18.50
C ILE A 127 8.31 -4.47 -18.21
N GLY A 128 8.73 -5.60 -17.62
CA GLY A 128 10.14 -5.88 -17.35
C GLY A 128 10.99 -5.91 -18.63
N LYS A 129 10.45 -6.43 -19.73
CA LYS A 129 11.17 -6.53 -21.02
C LYS A 129 11.39 -5.21 -21.74
N VAL A 130 10.51 -4.23 -21.53
CA VAL A 130 10.58 -2.93 -22.23
C VAL A 130 11.20 -1.83 -21.38
N SER A 131 11.38 -2.05 -20.08
CA SER A 131 12.02 -1.10 -19.19
C SER A 131 13.53 -1.01 -19.44
N ASP A 132 14.09 0.16 -19.15
CA ASP A 132 15.55 0.36 -19.20
C ASP A 132 16.26 -0.36 -18.03
N TYR A 133 15.58 -0.45 -16.89
CA TYR A 133 16.04 -1.14 -15.69
C TYR A 133 14.90 -1.88 -15.02
N VAL A 134 15.18 -3.05 -14.47
CA VAL A 134 14.19 -3.86 -13.71
C VAL A 134 14.60 -3.92 -12.26
N LEU A 135 13.65 -3.64 -11.39
CA LEU A 135 13.74 -3.82 -9.94
C LEU A 135 12.76 -4.94 -9.56
N ASP A 136 13.29 -6.06 -9.10
CA ASP A 136 12.45 -7.17 -8.66
C ASP A 136 11.87 -6.90 -7.26
N ILE A 137 10.57 -7.05 -7.11
CA ILE A 137 9.88 -6.96 -5.80
C ILE A 137 10.32 -8.11 -4.88
N ASN A 138 10.86 -9.20 -5.43
CA ASN A 138 11.35 -10.38 -4.71
C ASN A 138 10.28 -11.17 -3.93
N THR A 139 9.06 -11.24 -4.43
CA THR A 139 7.99 -12.04 -3.83
C THR A 139 7.45 -13.14 -4.74
N GLY A 140 7.80 -13.11 -6.04
CA GLY A 140 7.10 -13.88 -7.03
C GLY A 140 5.63 -13.46 -7.17
N ILE A 141 4.86 -14.25 -7.93
CA ILE A 141 3.47 -13.93 -8.28
C ILE A 141 2.53 -14.62 -7.29
N GLU A 142 1.56 -13.88 -6.74
CA GLU A 142 0.45 -14.43 -5.98
C GLU A 142 -0.56 -15.09 -6.93
N GLN A 143 -1.02 -16.29 -6.55
CA GLN A 143 -1.96 -17.08 -7.36
C GLN A 143 -3.43 -16.74 -7.08
N VAL A 144 -3.69 -15.89 -6.08
CA VAL A 144 -5.02 -15.35 -5.77
C VAL A 144 -5.21 -13.97 -6.39
N GLY A 145 -6.45 -13.58 -6.67
CA GLY A 145 -6.76 -12.30 -7.31
C GLY A 145 -6.63 -11.07 -6.40
N PHE A 146 -6.39 -11.27 -5.12
CA PHE A 146 -6.43 -10.24 -4.07
C PHE A 146 -5.03 -10.07 -3.49
N VAL A 147 -4.26 -9.15 -4.05
CA VAL A 147 -2.85 -8.94 -3.69
C VAL A 147 -2.72 -8.46 -2.24
N THR A 148 -1.91 -9.16 -1.44
CA THR A 148 -1.61 -8.83 -0.03
C THR A 148 -0.11 -8.75 0.21
N ARG A 149 0.61 -9.87 0.23
CA ARG A 149 2.07 -9.93 0.36
C ARG A 149 2.76 -9.05 -0.68
N GLY A 150 2.28 -9.09 -1.93
CA GLY A 150 2.82 -8.25 -3.01
C GLY A 150 2.59 -6.75 -2.77
N PHE A 151 1.50 -6.36 -2.10
CA PHE A 151 1.29 -4.98 -1.68
C PHE A 151 2.30 -4.55 -0.63
N SER A 152 2.40 -5.27 0.48
CA SER A 152 3.35 -4.99 1.57
C SER A 152 4.80 -4.99 1.08
N ALA A 153 5.14 -5.93 0.20
CA ALA A 153 6.44 -5.97 -0.47
C ALA A 153 6.69 -4.76 -1.38
N THR A 154 5.67 -4.29 -2.10
CA THR A 154 5.78 -3.08 -2.94
C THR A 154 6.02 -1.84 -2.07
N VAL A 155 5.28 -1.70 -0.96
CA VAL A 155 5.52 -0.61 0.02
C VAL A 155 6.97 -0.67 0.52
N LEU A 156 7.43 -1.83 1.01
CA LEU A 156 8.80 -1.98 1.51
C LEU A 156 9.84 -1.64 0.43
N ASN A 157 9.68 -2.12 -0.80
CA ASN A 157 10.61 -1.78 -1.88
C ASN A 157 10.66 -0.27 -2.16
N LEU A 158 9.52 0.42 -2.16
CA LEU A 158 9.49 1.88 -2.33
C LEU A 158 10.17 2.61 -1.16
N LEU A 159 9.97 2.17 0.08
CA LEU A 159 10.69 2.70 1.24
C LEU A 159 12.21 2.47 1.12
N LEU A 160 12.64 1.29 0.67
CA LEU A 160 14.05 0.98 0.43
C LEU A 160 14.64 1.76 -0.75
N ILE A 161 13.87 2.05 -1.78
CA ILE A 161 14.27 2.93 -2.88
C ILE A 161 14.53 4.34 -2.35
N ALA A 162 13.61 4.89 -1.54
CA ALA A 162 13.80 6.21 -0.92
C ALA A 162 15.09 6.26 -0.09
N LEU A 163 15.30 5.27 0.76
CA LEU A 163 16.51 5.12 1.58
C LEU A 163 17.78 4.99 0.73
N THR A 164 17.73 4.20 -0.35
CA THR A 164 18.85 3.98 -1.26
C THR A 164 19.24 5.28 -1.99
N LEU A 165 18.26 6.04 -2.48
CA LEU A 165 18.46 7.33 -3.13
C LEU A 165 19.10 8.33 -2.16
N ALA A 166 18.55 8.48 -0.96
CA ALA A 166 19.06 9.40 0.06
C ALA A 166 20.52 9.08 0.45
N ARG A 167 20.82 7.78 0.64
CA ARG A 167 22.18 7.32 0.94
C ARG A 167 23.15 7.52 -0.22
N ALA A 168 22.74 7.15 -1.44
CA ALA A 168 23.58 7.28 -2.64
C ALA A 168 23.98 8.74 -2.90
N GLN A 169 23.08 9.67 -2.60
CA GLN A 169 23.28 11.11 -2.72
C GLN A 169 23.90 11.77 -1.48
N LYS A 170 24.26 10.97 -0.46
CA LYS A 170 24.87 11.46 0.80
C LYS A 170 24.00 12.47 1.56
N GLN A 171 22.68 12.35 1.43
CA GLN A 171 21.72 13.16 2.20
C GLN A 171 21.59 12.67 3.64
N ILE A 172 21.87 11.39 3.88
CA ILE A 172 21.89 10.74 5.19
C ILE A 172 23.20 9.99 5.41
N ALA A 173 23.55 9.80 6.67
CA ALA A 173 24.71 8.98 7.08
C ALA A 173 24.38 7.49 6.98
N ASP A 174 25.43 6.64 6.88
CA ASP A 174 25.25 5.18 6.85
C ASP A 174 24.61 4.66 8.15
N GLU A 175 24.90 5.29 9.29
CA GLU A 175 24.32 4.95 10.60
C GLU A 175 22.79 5.17 10.61
N GLU A 176 22.32 6.27 10.04
CA GLU A 176 20.87 6.55 9.91
C GLU A 176 20.20 5.54 8.99
N ALA A 177 20.84 5.21 7.87
CA ALA A 177 20.33 4.18 6.98
C ALA A 177 20.22 2.82 7.66
N GLN A 178 21.22 2.44 8.47
CA GLN A 178 21.22 1.18 9.24
C GLN A 178 20.10 1.20 10.33
N ALA A 179 19.88 2.34 10.98
CA ALA A 179 18.80 2.47 11.97
C ALA A 179 17.42 2.26 11.32
N THR A 180 17.17 2.85 10.15
CA THR A 180 15.93 2.65 9.39
C THR A 180 15.75 1.18 8.95
N LEU A 181 16.79 0.54 8.44
CA LEU A 181 16.77 -0.89 8.09
C LEU A 181 16.47 -1.77 9.30
N HIS A 182 17.04 -1.43 10.47
CA HIS A 182 16.78 -2.15 11.71
C HIS A 182 15.31 -2.03 12.14
N GLN A 183 14.73 -0.82 12.07
CA GLN A 183 13.30 -0.60 12.36
C GLN A 183 12.41 -1.40 11.41
N LEU A 184 12.71 -1.44 10.11
CA LEU A 184 11.98 -2.23 9.11
C LEU A 184 12.07 -3.75 9.41
N SER A 185 13.24 -4.23 9.86
CA SER A 185 13.38 -5.63 10.27
C SER A 185 12.59 -5.97 11.54
N GLN A 186 12.59 -5.08 12.53
CA GLN A 186 11.76 -5.23 13.73
C GLN A 186 10.27 -5.23 13.38
N LEU A 187 9.85 -4.37 12.45
CA LEU A 187 8.48 -4.32 11.96
C LEU A 187 8.08 -5.65 11.31
N ALA A 188 8.90 -6.21 10.43
CA ALA A 188 8.60 -7.51 9.81
C ALA A 188 8.42 -8.62 10.87
N ALA A 189 9.22 -8.60 11.92
CA ALA A 189 9.18 -9.59 13.00
C ALA A 189 7.90 -9.52 13.87
N VAL A 190 7.21 -8.36 13.93
CA VAL A 190 5.98 -8.23 14.73
C VAL A 190 4.70 -8.48 13.95
N ILE A 191 4.75 -8.66 12.63
CA ILE A 191 3.57 -8.95 11.80
C ILE A 191 2.77 -10.15 12.31
N PRO A 192 3.37 -11.30 12.71
CA PRO A 192 2.61 -12.42 13.27
C PRO A 192 1.79 -12.05 14.51
N GLN A 193 2.32 -11.16 15.36
CA GLN A 193 1.59 -10.64 16.50
C GLN A 193 0.43 -9.74 16.06
N ALA A 194 0.64 -8.87 15.08
CA ALA A 194 -0.41 -8.01 14.53
C ALA A 194 -1.54 -8.83 13.91
N ILE A 195 -1.22 -9.92 13.21
CA ILE A 195 -2.21 -10.88 12.69
C ILE A 195 -3.03 -11.47 13.85
N ALA A 196 -2.37 -12.01 14.89
CA ALA A 196 -3.07 -12.64 16.02
C ALA A 196 -3.94 -11.64 16.79
N GLN A 197 -3.48 -10.40 16.99
CA GLN A 197 -4.27 -9.34 17.61
C GLN A 197 -5.49 -8.98 16.76
N THR A 198 -5.34 -8.94 15.44
CA THR A 198 -6.44 -8.65 14.52
C THR A 198 -7.46 -9.78 14.47
N GLU A 199 -7.02 -11.03 14.51
CA GLU A 199 -7.90 -12.20 14.62
C GLU A 199 -8.76 -12.12 15.89
N ALA A 200 -8.13 -11.87 17.04
CA ALA A 200 -8.85 -11.73 18.30
C ALA A 200 -9.81 -10.50 18.31
N PHE A 201 -9.45 -9.43 17.63
CA PHE A 201 -10.33 -8.27 17.42
C PHE A 201 -11.52 -8.63 16.52
N PHE A 202 -11.26 -9.32 15.41
CA PHE A 202 -12.32 -9.79 14.52
C PHE A 202 -13.32 -10.67 15.27
N ASP A 203 -12.86 -11.65 16.05
CA ASP A 203 -13.73 -12.58 16.77
C ASP A 203 -14.67 -11.85 17.75
N ARG A 204 -14.19 -10.78 18.41
CA ARG A 204 -15.02 -9.93 19.28
C ARG A 204 -16.08 -9.14 18.52
N HIS A 205 -15.81 -8.75 17.29
CA HIS A 205 -16.64 -7.85 16.49
C HIS A 205 -17.27 -8.51 15.26
N GLN A 206 -17.19 -9.86 15.17
CA GLN A 206 -17.64 -10.63 14.00
C GLN A 206 -19.07 -10.26 13.58
N ALA A 207 -20.02 -10.20 14.52
CA ALA A 207 -21.41 -9.91 14.18
C ALA A 207 -21.58 -8.54 13.50
N THR A 208 -20.87 -7.52 13.99
CA THR A 208 -20.88 -6.16 13.41
C THR A 208 -20.26 -6.16 12.02
N LEU A 209 -19.11 -6.80 11.85
CA LEU A 209 -18.40 -6.87 10.57
C LEU A 209 -19.17 -7.69 9.55
N GLN A 210 -19.75 -8.81 9.96
CA GLN A 210 -20.57 -9.67 9.11
C GLN A 210 -21.85 -8.97 8.64
N SER A 211 -22.51 -8.18 9.49
CA SER A 211 -23.73 -7.45 9.15
C SER A 211 -23.50 -6.15 8.39
N GLY A 212 -22.28 -5.60 8.44
CA GLY A 212 -21.94 -4.32 7.79
C GLY A 212 -22.22 -4.35 6.29
N THR A 213 -22.82 -3.30 5.77
CA THR A 213 -23.18 -3.15 4.33
C THR A 213 -22.46 -1.98 3.67
N ARG A 214 -21.81 -1.12 4.45
CA ARG A 214 -21.00 0.01 4.00
C ARG A 214 -19.79 0.15 4.92
N PHE A 215 -18.58 0.14 4.34
CA PHE A 215 -17.35 0.27 5.11
C PHE A 215 -16.58 1.53 4.69
N VAL A 216 -16.02 2.23 5.67
CA VAL A 216 -15.22 3.44 5.45
C VAL A 216 -13.94 3.35 6.28
N ALA A 217 -12.80 3.66 5.67
CA ALA A 217 -11.55 3.84 6.38
C ALA A 217 -11.06 5.28 6.23
N ILE A 218 -10.50 5.84 7.29
CA ILE A 218 -9.97 7.21 7.34
C ILE A 218 -8.55 7.18 7.87
N GLY A 219 -7.63 7.80 7.13
CA GLY A 219 -6.24 7.94 7.50
C GLY A 219 -5.68 9.31 7.09
N TYR A 220 -4.45 9.59 7.41
CA TYR A 220 -3.74 10.83 7.09
C TYR A 220 -2.29 10.55 6.73
N GLY A 221 -1.62 11.47 6.00
CA GLY A 221 -0.24 11.26 5.55
C GLY A 221 -0.07 9.93 4.82
N ALA A 222 0.94 9.14 5.19
CA ALA A 222 1.18 7.80 4.66
C ALA A 222 -0.01 6.83 4.89
N LEU A 223 -0.80 7.04 5.95
CA LEU A 223 -1.97 6.20 6.28
C LEU A 223 -3.16 6.43 5.34
N THR A 224 -3.14 7.49 4.53
CA THR A 224 -4.10 7.64 3.41
C THR A 224 -3.96 6.48 2.41
N GLY A 225 -2.73 6.02 2.16
CA GLY A 225 -2.47 4.83 1.35
C GLY A 225 -3.07 3.56 1.94
N VAL A 226 -2.99 3.40 3.28
CA VAL A 226 -3.62 2.30 4.01
C VAL A 226 -5.15 2.35 3.89
N ALA A 227 -5.76 3.53 4.06
CA ALA A 227 -7.19 3.72 3.89
C ALA A 227 -7.65 3.40 2.45
N LYS A 228 -6.87 3.79 1.45
CA LYS A 228 -7.13 3.47 0.04
C LYS A 228 -6.97 1.98 -0.26
N GLU A 229 -6.00 1.31 0.33
CA GLU A 229 -5.87 -0.13 0.18
C GLU A 229 -6.97 -0.90 0.92
N PHE A 230 -7.43 -0.40 2.09
CA PHE A 230 -8.65 -0.91 2.72
C PHE A 230 -9.85 -0.83 1.77
N GLU A 231 -10.10 0.31 1.11
CA GLU A 231 -11.15 0.47 0.10
C GLU A 231 -11.04 -0.63 -0.97
N THR A 232 -9.83 -0.82 -1.51
CA THR A 232 -9.57 -1.83 -2.54
C THR A 232 -9.87 -3.23 -2.01
N LYS A 233 -9.29 -3.63 -0.88
CA LYS A 233 -9.45 -4.99 -0.34
C LYS A 233 -10.89 -5.29 0.06
N PHE A 234 -11.57 -4.38 0.74
CA PHE A 234 -12.97 -4.60 1.13
C PHE A 234 -13.91 -4.65 -0.08
N THR A 235 -13.69 -3.80 -1.09
CA THR A 235 -14.48 -3.83 -2.32
C THR A 235 -14.30 -5.16 -3.07
N GLU A 236 -13.07 -5.63 -3.20
CA GLU A 236 -12.73 -6.85 -3.93
C GLU A 236 -13.23 -8.12 -3.23
N THR A 237 -13.09 -8.18 -1.89
CA THR A 237 -13.30 -9.41 -1.13
C THR A 237 -14.64 -9.45 -0.42
N VAL A 238 -15.02 -8.38 0.28
CA VAL A 238 -16.31 -8.27 1.00
C VAL A 238 -17.45 -7.93 0.04
N ARG A 239 -17.13 -7.32 -1.10
CA ARG A 239 -18.05 -7.05 -2.22
C ARG A 239 -19.25 -6.19 -1.82
N VAL A 240 -19.01 -5.21 -0.95
CA VAL A 240 -19.95 -4.17 -0.56
C VAL A 240 -19.32 -2.79 -0.79
N PRO A 241 -20.10 -1.71 -0.91
CA PRO A 241 -19.55 -0.36 -1.03
C PRO A 241 -18.54 -0.09 0.10
N SER A 242 -17.32 0.27 -0.29
CA SER A 242 -16.24 0.57 0.65
C SER A 242 -15.46 1.77 0.16
N SER A 243 -14.99 2.62 1.06
CA SER A 243 -14.23 3.82 0.70
C SER A 243 -13.11 4.09 1.68
N GLY A 244 -11.99 4.59 1.15
CA GLY A 244 -10.86 5.10 1.92
C GLY A 244 -10.72 6.60 1.70
N PHE A 245 -10.63 7.36 2.78
CA PHE A 245 -10.51 8.81 2.72
C PHE A 245 -9.29 9.32 3.48
N GLU A 246 -8.74 10.42 2.99
CA GLU A 246 -7.92 11.28 3.78
C GLU A 246 -8.82 12.00 4.81
N LEU A 247 -8.27 12.28 6.00
CA LEU A 247 -9.00 12.80 7.16
C LEU A 247 -9.82 14.06 6.87
N GLU A 248 -9.22 15.08 6.27
CA GLU A 248 -9.93 16.32 5.94
C GLU A 248 -10.88 16.14 4.75
N ALA A 249 -10.49 15.35 3.75
CA ALA A 249 -11.34 15.07 2.61
C ALA A 249 -12.67 14.42 3.01
N TYR A 250 -12.66 13.54 4.02
CA TYR A 250 -13.90 12.97 4.55
C TYR A 250 -14.82 14.05 5.14
N MET A 251 -14.28 15.03 5.83
CA MET A 251 -15.04 16.12 6.46
C MET A 251 -15.58 17.16 5.47
N HIS A 252 -15.19 17.10 4.20
CA HIS A 252 -15.63 18.02 3.15
C HIS A 252 -16.65 17.41 2.19
N GLY A 253 -17.65 16.69 2.72
CA GLY A 253 -18.79 16.17 1.96
C GLY A 253 -19.14 14.72 2.24
N PRO A 254 -18.18 13.76 2.16
CA PRO A 254 -18.47 12.33 2.35
C PRO A 254 -19.18 11.98 3.65
N TYR A 255 -18.95 12.71 4.74
CA TYR A 255 -19.61 12.49 6.03
C TYR A 255 -21.15 12.58 5.96
N LEU A 256 -21.69 13.27 4.95
CA LEU A 256 -23.14 13.45 4.78
C LEU A 256 -23.88 12.16 4.35
N GLU A 257 -23.16 11.17 3.81
CA GLU A 257 -23.75 9.86 3.51
C GLU A 257 -23.94 8.96 4.74
N ALA A 258 -23.28 9.32 5.86
CA ALA A 258 -23.21 8.47 7.04
C ALA A 258 -24.58 8.16 7.64
N ASN A 259 -24.79 6.88 7.98
CA ASN A 259 -26.02 6.39 8.60
C ASN A 259 -25.73 5.11 9.42
N ALA A 260 -26.77 4.59 10.08
CA ALA A 260 -26.66 3.42 10.96
C ALA A 260 -26.24 2.09 10.29
N GLN A 261 -25.95 2.05 8.99
CA GLN A 261 -25.43 0.87 8.30
C GLN A 261 -23.91 0.92 8.11
N HIS A 262 -23.27 2.05 8.38
CA HIS A 262 -21.84 2.25 8.20
C HIS A 262 -21.02 1.62 9.34
N VAL A 263 -19.93 0.97 8.97
CA VAL A 263 -18.84 0.55 9.85
C VAL A 263 -17.59 1.34 9.45
N MET A 264 -17.03 2.11 10.37
CA MET A 264 -15.93 3.02 10.09
C MET A 264 -14.67 2.61 10.83
N PHE A 265 -13.54 2.70 10.15
CA PHE A 265 -12.21 2.48 10.70
C PHE A 265 -11.40 3.78 10.65
N PHE A 266 -10.89 4.18 11.79
CA PHE A 266 -10.00 5.32 11.95
C PHE A 266 -8.59 4.79 12.19
N ILE A 267 -7.62 5.22 11.38
CA ILE A 267 -6.27 4.64 11.35
C ILE A 267 -5.28 5.71 11.77
N GLU A 268 -4.55 5.46 12.85
CA GLU A 268 -3.49 6.35 13.36
C GLU A 268 -2.24 5.57 13.76
N ASP A 269 -1.08 6.16 13.62
CA ASP A 269 0.19 5.65 14.15
C ASP A 269 0.43 6.07 15.61
N ALA A 270 0.07 7.29 15.93
CA ALA A 270 0.10 7.87 17.26
C ALA A 270 -1.20 8.64 17.54
N PRO A 271 -1.53 8.92 18.82
CA PRO A 271 -2.76 9.61 19.16
C PRO A 271 -2.92 10.94 18.43
N ASP A 272 -3.86 11.00 17.48
CA ASP A 272 -4.22 12.22 16.76
C ASP A 272 -5.54 12.80 17.27
N ARG A 273 -5.48 14.03 17.77
CA ARG A 273 -6.65 14.71 18.36
C ARG A 273 -7.79 14.92 17.36
N ARG A 274 -7.45 15.23 16.09
CA ARG A 274 -8.46 15.54 15.09
C ARG A 274 -9.16 14.30 14.58
N LEU A 275 -8.40 13.24 14.30
CA LEU A 275 -8.95 11.95 13.91
C LEU A 275 -9.86 11.37 14.99
N ARG A 276 -9.42 11.41 16.26
CA ARG A 276 -10.20 10.91 17.38
C ARG A 276 -11.47 11.73 17.62
N ALA A 277 -11.40 13.05 17.50
CA ALA A 277 -12.58 13.91 17.59
C ALA A 277 -13.61 13.60 16.50
N LEU A 278 -13.15 13.32 15.28
CA LEU A 278 -14.04 12.89 14.19
C LEU A 278 -14.65 11.51 14.49
N ARG A 279 -13.86 10.54 14.95
CA ARG A 279 -14.35 9.22 15.40
C ARG A 279 -15.48 9.35 16.41
N ASP A 280 -15.23 10.12 17.47
CA ASP A 280 -16.19 10.31 18.57
C ASP A 280 -17.47 11.00 18.10
N TYR A 281 -17.35 11.99 17.19
CA TYR A 281 -18.51 12.64 16.58
C TYR A 281 -19.34 11.66 15.76
N MET A 282 -18.69 10.85 14.92
CA MET A 282 -19.37 9.90 14.02
C MET A 282 -20.00 8.72 14.77
N ALA A 283 -19.52 8.38 15.96
CA ALA A 283 -19.99 7.23 16.75
C ALA A 283 -21.51 7.28 17.05
N SER A 284 -22.12 8.46 17.07
CA SER A 284 -23.57 8.62 17.28
C SER A 284 -24.40 8.47 16.00
N ALA A 285 -23.77 8.53 14.83
CA ALA A 285 -24.45 8.57 13.53
C ALA A 285 -24.35 7.24 12.73
N VAL A 286 -23.38 6.38 13.10
CA VAL A 286 -23.08 5.14 12.36
C VAL A 286 -23.28 3.90 13.22
N ASN A 287 -23.26 2.72 12.61
CA ASN A 287 -23.38 1.46 13.34
C ASN A 287 -22.20 1.27 14.31
N GLN A 288 -20.98 1.48 13.83
CA GLN A 288 -19.78 1.28 14.62
C GLN A 288 -18.62 2.14 14.12
N THR A 289 -17.85 2.69 15.06
CA THR A 289 -16.54 3.29 14.81
C THR A 289 -15.44 2.49 15.50
N PHE A 290 -14.46 2.04 14.72
CA PHE A 290 -13.28 1.35 15.22
C PHE A 290 -12.05 2.25 15.10
N LEU A 291 -11.11 2.12 16.03
CA LEU A 291 -9.79 2.74 15.94
C LEU A 291 -8.75 1.63 15.74
N VAL A 292 -7.81 1.85 14.83
CA VAL A 292 -6.62 1.00 14.64
C VAL A 292 -5.40 1.87 14.88
N THR A 293 -4.58 1.49 15.86
CA THR A 293 -3.47 2.32 16.35
C THR A 293 -2.23 1.50 16.68
N LEU A 294 -1.06 2.12 16.56
CA LEU A 294 0.20 1.54 17.08
C LEU A 294 0.40 1.80 18.56
N SER A 295 -0.38 2.68 19.15
CA SER A 295 -0.31 3.02 20.58
C SER A 295 -1.08 2.02 21.44
N GLU A 296 -0.80 2.03 22.74
CA GLU A 296 -1.58 1.28 23.73
C GLU A 296 -3.00 1.85 23.85
N ALA A 297 -3.98 0.97 23.97
CA ALA A 297 -5.36 1.31 24.27
C ALA A 297 -6.07 0.16 24.99
N GLN A 298 -7.05 0.51 25.80
CA GLN A 298 -7.89 -0.47 26.54
C GLN A 298 -9.36 -0.45 26.07
N ASP A 299 -9.71 0.47 25.17
CA ASP A 299 -11.04 0.55 24.57
C ASP A 299 -11.30 -0.70 23.70
N PRO A 300 -12.36 -1.49 23.96
CA PRO A 300 -12.66 -2.71 23.20
C PRO A 300 -12.93 -2.46 21.70
N GLN A 301 -13.27 -1.24 21.29
CA GLN A 301 -13.46 -0.81 19.91
C GLN A 301 -12.15 -0.36 19.25
N THR A 302 -11.03 -0.50 19.95
CA THR A 302 -9.70 -0.17 19.46
C THR A 302 -8.88 -1.44 19.25
N LEU A 303 -8.33 -1.58 18.04
CA LEU A 303 -7.25 -2.52 17.75
C LEU A 303 -5.92 -1.82 17.99
N ALA A 304 -5.32 -2.09 19.13
CA ALA A 304 -4.02 -1.56 19.55
C ALA A 304 -2.92 -2.57 19.26
N LEU A 305 -1.99 -2.24 18.36
CA LEU A 305 -0.86 -3.13 18.01
C LEU A 305 0.31 -3.01 19.00
N ASN A 306 0.37 -1.92 19.78
CA ASN A 306 1.40 -1.69 20.81
C ASN A 306 2.83 -1.79 20.26
N PHE A 307 3.07 -1.20 19.10
CA PHE A 307 4.37 -1.18 18.46
C PHE A 307 4.64 0.21 17.86
N PRO A 308 5.22 1.13 18.63
CA PRO A 308 5.49 2.48 18.17
C PRO A 308 6.48 2.48 17.01
N LEU A 309 6.12 3.15 15.93
CA LEU A 309 6.93 3.36 14.73
C LEU A 309 6.95 4.82 14.36
N GLU A 310 7.94 5.22 13.57
CA GLU A 310 7.91 6.50 12.89
C GLU A 310 6.78 6.54 11.87
N HIS A 311 6.12 7.69 11.71
CA HIS A 311 4.93 7.87 10.88
C HIS A 311 5.10 7.35 9.45
N ASP A 312 6.24 7.64 8.83
CA ASP A 312 6.56 7.27 7.46
C ASP A 312 6.86 5.77 7.22
N LEU A 313 6.99 4.98 8.29
CA LEU A 313 7.10 3.51 8.25
C LEU A 313 5.81 2.80 8.68
N ALA A 314 4.91 3.51 9.37
CA ALA A 314 3.74 2.94 10.04
C ALA A 314 2.76 2.24 9.09
N SER A 315 2.66 2.71 7.85
CA SER A 315 1.77 2.13 6.84
C SER A 315 2.03 0.65 6.58
N LEU A 316 3.31 0.22 6.64
CA LEU A 316 3.71 -1.17 6.38
C LEU A 316 3.19 -2.14 7.46
N LEU A 317 2.99 -1.69 8.70
CA LEU A 317 2.38 -2.52 9.75
C LEU A 317 0.86 -2.36 9.79
N LEU A 318 0.35 -1.12 9.63
CA LEU A 318 -1.08 -0.83 9.75
C LEU A 318 -1.93 -1.38 8.59
N ILE A 319 -1.31 -1.79 7.48
CA ILE A 319 -2.03 -2.47 6.40
C ILE A 319 -2.42 -3.91 6.77
N VAL A 320 -1.62 -4.60 7.58
CA VAL A 320 -1.84 -6.01 7.94
C VAL A 320 -3.23 -6.23 8.58
N PRO A 321 -3.67 -5.44 9.58
CA PRO A 321 -5.04 -5.52 10.07
C PRO A 321 -6.11 -5.38 8.98
N MET A 322 -5.91 -4.47 8.01
CA MET A 322 -6.89 -4.23 6.95
C MET A 322 -7.04 -5.44 6.04
N GLN A 323 -5.95 -6.13 5.73
CA GLN A 323 -5.93 -7.35 4.92
C GLN A 323 -6.62 -8.52 5.67
N VAL A 324 -6.27 -8.73 6.94
CA VAL A 324 -6.87 -9.78 7.78
C VAL A 324 -8.38 -9.56 7.95
N LEU A 325 -8.79 -8.32 8.28
CA LEU A 325 -10.21 -7.97 8.43
C LEU A 325 -10.99 -8.15 7.13
N ALA A 326 -10.42 -7.80 5.98
CA ALA A 326 -11.04 -8.01 4.68
C ALA A 326 -11.28 -9.51 4.41
N TRP A 327 -10.27 -10.35 4.62
CA TRP A 327 -10.37 -11.80 4.50
C TRP A 327 -11.42 -12.39 5.45
N ARG A 328 -11.32 -12.08 6.75
CA ARG A 328 -12.22 -12.63 7.77
C ARG A 328 -13.67 -12.20 7.55
N THR A 329 -13.89 -10.94 7.18
CA THR A 329 -15.22 -10.41 6.90
C THR A 329 -15.85 -11.09 5.68
N ALA A 330 -15.08 -11.31 4.61
CA ALA A 330 -15.53 -12.03 3.43
C ALA A 330 -15.94 -13.48 3.79
N CYS A 331 -15.09 -14.19 4.54
CA CYS A 331 -15.40 -15.56 5.01
C CYS A 331 -16.66 -15.60 5.88
N ALA A 332 -16.81 -14.66 6.84
CA ALA A 332 -17.99 -14.60 7.71
C ALA A 332 -19.29 -14.29 6.95
N LYS A 333 -19.20 -13.54 5.85
CA LYS A 333 -20.33 -13.31 4.92
C LYS A 333 -20.62 -14.48 4.00
N GLY A 334 -19.85 -15.57 4.05
CA GLY A 334 -20.01 -16.76 3.20
C GLY A 334 -19.51 -16.54 1.76
N ILE A 335 -18.64 -15.57 1.52
CA ILE A 335 -18.07 -15.30 0.20
C ILE A 335 -16.90 -16.26 -0.04
N ASP A 336 -17.02 -17.08 -1.06
CA ASP A 336 -15.92 -17.95 -1.51
C ASP A 336 -14.97 -17.16 -2.41
N LEU A 337 -13.80 -16.81 -1.88
CA LEU A 337 -12.78 -16.06 -2.60
C LEU A 337 -11.95 -16.91 -3.57
N SER A 338 -12.11 -18.23 -3.56
CA SER A 338 -11.50 -19.10 -4.58
C SER A 338 -12.25 -19.04 -5.92
N VAL A 339 -13.51 -18.60 -5.90
CA VAL A 339 -14.33 -18.42 -7.08
C VAL A 339 -14.13 -17.04 -7.68
N ARG A 340 -13.53 -16.98 -8.86
CA ARG A 340 -13.41 -15.71 -9.62
C ARG A 340 -14.77 -15.29 -10.14
N ILE A 341 -15.06 -14.00 -10.01
CA ILE A 341 -16.18 -13.32 -10.69
C ILE A 341 -15.60 -12.43 -11.78
N PHE A 342 -16.35 -12.24 -12.87
CA PHE A 342 -15.89 -11.45 -14.02
C PHE A 342 -14.51 -11.91 -14.55
N ASP A 343 -14.32 -13.21 -14.70
CA ASP A 343 -13.06 -13.85 -15.07
C ASP A 343 -12.58 -13.50 -16.48
N ASP A 344 -13.48 -13.02 -17.34
CA ASP A 344 -13.20 -12.55 -18.71
C ASP A 344 -12.88 -11.05 -18.81
N PHE A 345 -12.99 -10.29 -17.70
CA PHE A 345 -12.86 -8.84 -17.68
C PHE A 345 -11.55 -8.34 -18.31
N ASP A 346 -10.42 -8.89 -17.88
CA ASP A 346 -9.10 -8.49 -18.39
C ASP A 346 -8.96 -8.78 -19.89
N ARG A 347 -9.53 -9.89 -20.37
CA ARG A 347 -9.50 -10.29 -21.78
C ARG A 347 -10.37 -9.39 -22.65
N VAL A 348 -11.60 -9.09 -22.17
CA VAL A 348 -12.57 -8.27 -22.93
C VAL A 348 -12.12 -6.82 -23.00
N LEU A 349 -11.67 -6.25 -21.89
CA LEU A 349 -11.28 -4.85 -21.79
C LEU A 349 -9.81 -4.58 -22.10
N LYS A 350 -9.02 -5.65 -22.34
CA LYS A 350 -7.57 -5.56 -22.63
C LYS A 350 -6.82 -4.75 -21.57
N SER A 351 -7.23 -4.90 -20.31
CA SER A 351 -6.60 -4.20 -19.18
C SER A 351 -5.23 -4.80 -18.81
N LYS A 352 -5.01 -6.08 -19.20
CA LYS A 352 -3.73 -6.79 -19.09
C LYS A 352 -3.33 -7.37 -20.44
N ILE A 353 -2.01 -7.50 -20.64
CA ILE A 353 -1.37 -8.07 -21.82
C ILE A 353 -0.89 -9.49 -21.53
#